data_4c3caba88c2e3886623f6df168b99da1
#
_entry.id   4c3caba88c2e3886623f6df168b99da1
#
_cell.length_a   1.000
_cell.length_b   1.000
_cell.length_c   1.000
_cell.angle_alpha   90.00
_cell.angle_beta   90.00
_cell.angle_gamma   90.00
#
_symmetry.space_group_name_H-M   'P 1'
#
loop_
_entity.id
_entity.type
_entity.pdbx_description
1 polymer ?
#
loop_
_entity_poly.entity_id
_entity_poly.type
_entity_poly.pdbx_seq_one_letter_code
_entity_poly.pdbx_strand_id
1 'polypeptide(L)'
;MPTGPVSPVSPVSPVSSVSSVGPATPAPGVQPHIHQPHHSSSALTPTPVSVPVLPPELDDVQAKPRHGETVARRAGRALRRVFASSAAAETEAVTRAAHAIQQPVTTGRQLAVSSIRGGAGKSTVAALLALTYAHYRADPVLAVEADPALGTLPHRLGVREVRWSGTDLAQIVDPSMLITDLTGYLLPFTGGGWLLPGSQGSIGARLDLDTYRIVMTSLRRHFATTVVDCETLPAEVARTALVTTQARVLVTPATVEGVRATKSVLEWMGGVHRGLLPTAVVVLNHTSPDGGIDVRKAAEHLGAGGAAVLPLPYDRHLAGGGAVRTELLGERTREAAARLAAEVMDRAVSRGPGGRQREGAREG
;
A
#
# COMPACT_ATOMS: atom_id res chain seq x y z
N MET A 1 38.07 30.51 40.32
CA MET A 1 38.78 31.72 39.94
C MET A 1 39.81 31.39 38.87
N PRO A 2 39.94 32.13 37.75
CA PRO A 2 39.44 33.45 37.36
C PRO A 2 38.54 33.40 36.09
N THR A 3 37.63 34.18 35.98
CA THR A 3 37.19 35.34 35.16
C THR A 3 37.88 35.52 33.81
N GLY A 4 37.08 35.40 32.70
CA GLY A 4 37.40 35.82 31.34
C GLY A 4 36.39 36.85 30.85
N PRO A 5 36.74 37.79 29.97
CA PRO A 5 36.10 39.10 29.83
C PRO A 5 34.94 39.16 28.81
N VAL A 6 34.05 40.10 29.08
CA VAL A 6 32.92 40.53 28.28
C VAL A 6 33.40 41.42 27.12
N SER A 7 32.92 41.24 25.90
CA SER A 7 33.14 42.10 24.74
C SER A 7 31.99 43.07 24.52
N PRO A 8 32.25 44.31 24.02
CA PRO A 8 31.32 45.42 24.09
C PRO A 8 30.37 45.57 22.90
N VAL A 9 29.26 46.25 23.21
CA VAL A 9 28.18 46.64 22.30
C VAL A 9 28.62 47.84 21.44
N SER A 10 28.35 47.81 20.13
CA SER A 10 28.56 48.94 19.19
C SER A 10 27.32 49.80 19.04
N PRO A 11 27.49 51.12 18.79
CA PRO A 11 26.42 52.10 18.98
C PRO A 11 25.56 52.38 17.73
N VAL A 12 24.37 52.90 18.00
CA VAL A 12 23.33 53.38 17.08
C VAL A 12 23.76 54.69 16.44
N SER A 13 23.55 54.85 15.12
CA SER A 13 23.73 56.10 14.36
C SER A 13 22.37 56.79 14.07
N PRO A 14 22.37 58.16 13.98
CA PRO A 14 21.17 58.95 14.10
C PRO A 14 20.44 59.28 12.79
N VAL A 15 19.19 59.68 12.96
CA VAL A 15 18.22 60.19 11.99
C VAL A 15 18.68 61.54 11.43
N SER A 16 18.54 61.76 10.12
CA SER A 16 18.65 63.06 9.47
C SER A 16 17.53 63.32 8.46
N SER A 17 16.75 64.21 8.79
CA SER A 17 16.28 65.53 8.18
C SER A 17 15.36 65.46 6.97
N VAL A 18 14.24 66.12 7.21
CA VAL A 18 13.12 66.59 6.35
C VAL A 18 13.67 67.52 5.25
N SER A 19 13.13 67.39 4.03
CA SER A 19 13.20 68.44 2.99
C SER A 19 11.92 68.51 2.17
N SER A 20 11.28 69.61 2.31
CA SER A 20 10.48 70.50 1.43
C SER A 20 9.62 69.94 0.30
N VAL A 21 8.37 70.35 0.39
CA VAL A 21 7.25 70.25 -0.57
C VAL A 21 7.53 71.20 -1.75
N GLY A 22 7.36 70.69 -3.00
CA GLY A 22 7.26 71.45 -4.23
C GLY A 22 5.90 71.18 -4.94
N PRO A 23 5.36 72.06 -5.78
CA PRO A 23 3.98 72.05 -6.17
C PRO A 23 3.60 71.02 -7.23
N ALA A 24 2.35 70.52 -7.15
CA ALA A 24 1.75 69.50 -7.96
C ALA A 24 1.53 69.92 -9.43
N THR A 25 1.92 69.01 -10.34
CA THR A 25 1.53 69.03 -11.76
C THR A 25 0.38 68.01 -11.98
N PRO A 26 -0.67 68.29 -12.78
CA PRO A 26 -1.80 67.36 -12.93
C PRO A 26 -1.41 66.14 -13.77
N ALA A 27 -1.84 64.98 -13.30
CA ALA A 27 -1.65 63.67 -13.94
C ALA A 27 -2.55 63.53 -15.18
N PRO A 28 -2.08 62.86 -16.27
CA PRO A 28 -2.92 62.44 -17.38
C PRO A 28 -3.74 61.20 -17.01
N GLY A 29 -4.92 61.13 -17.63
CA GLY A 29 -6.00 60.19 -17.32
C GLY A 29 -5.65 58.73 -17.25
N VAL A 30 -6.17 58.06 -16.22
CA VAL A 30 -6.17 56.63 -16.02
C VAL A 30 -7.11 55.99 -17.04
N GLN A 31 -6.58 55.28 -18.01
CA GLN A 31 -7.37 54.34 -18.82
C GLN A 31 -7.61 53.06 -17.99
N PRO A 32 -8.81 52.49 -18.02
CA PRO A 32 -9.08 51.24 -17.35
C PRO A 32 -8.31 50.11 -18.08
N HIS A 33 -7.31 49.55 -17.43
CA HIS A 33 -6.68 48.29 -17.86
C HIS A 33 -7.73 47.19 -17.72
N ILE A 34 -8.28 46.75 -18.84
CA ILE A 34 -9.01 45.49 -18.94
C ILE A 34 -7.99 44.41 -18.66
N HIS A 35 -8.08 43.77 -17.47
CA HIS A 35 -7.39 42.56 -17.19
C HIS A 35 -7.90 41.50 -18.18
N GLN A 36 -7.12 41.24 -19.24
CA GLN A 36 -7.24 40.02 -20.00
C GLN A 36 -6.81 38.88 -19.05
N PRO A 37 -7.64 37.86 -18.87
CA PRO A 37 -7.16 36.66 -18.16
C PRO A 37 -6.01 36.08 -18.99
N HIS A 38 -4.80 36.09 -18.44
CA HIS A 38 -3.73 35.31 -18.98
C HIS A 38 -4.17 33.85 -18.89
N HIS A 39 -4.71 33.33 -20.00
CA HIS A 39 -4.72 31.90 -20.21
C HIS A 39 -3.24 31.46 -20.26
N SER A 40 -2.71 31.07 -19.11
CA SER A 40 -1.49 30.28 -19.06
C SER A 40 -1.78 29.06 -19.95
N SER A 41 -1.25 29.05 -21.15
CA SER A 41 -1.19 27.85 -21.98
C SER A 41 -0.39 26.84 -21.15
N SER A 42 -1.10 25.98 -20.42
CA SER A 42 -0.52 24.80 -19.80
C SER A 42 0.18 24.07 -20.93
N ALA A 43 1.49 24.10 -20.94
CA ALA A 43 2.28 23.27 -21.84
C ALA A 43 1.79 21.84 -21.61
N LEU A 44 1.15 21.25 -22.62
CA LEU A 44 0.63 19.90 -22.56
C LEU A 44 1.83 19.01 -22.20
N THR A 45 1.82 18.49 -21.02
CA THR A 45 2.84 17.51 -20.60
C THR A 45 2.79 16.37 -21.61
N PRO A 46 3.91 16.04 -22.28
CA PRO A 46 3.87 15.02 -23.32
C PRO A 46 3.35 13.71 -22.71
N THR A 47 2.39 13.10 -23.38
CA THR A 47 1.83 11.83 -22.93
C THR A 47 2.94 10.77 -22.89
N PRO A 48 3.18 10.10 -21.76
CA PRO A 48 4.23 9.09 -21.65
C PRO A 48 4.04 7.95 -22.65
N VAL A 49 5.14 7.40 -23.12
CA VAL A 49 5.13 6.21 -23.98
C VAL A 49 4.89 4.98 -23.11
N SER A 50 4.09 4.03 -23.61
CA SER A 50 3.88 2.75 -22.93
C SER A 50 5.16 1.90 -22.97
N VAL A 51 5.53 1.32 -21.82
CA VAL A 51 6.72 0.49 -21.65
C VAL A 51 6.32 -0.90 -21.16
N PRO A 52 6.86 -1.99 -21.73
CA PRO A 52 6.56 -3.33 -21.25
C PRO A 52 7.07 -3.54 -19.81
N VAL A 53 6.25 -4.18 -18.98
CA VAL A 53 6.60 -4.53 -17.59
C VAL A 53 7.74 -5.55 -17.54
N LEU A 54 7.72 -6.51 -18.48
CA LEU A 54 8.77 -7.49 -18.67
C LEU A 54 9.41 -7.24 -20.03
N PRO A 55 10.75 -7.07 -20.11
CA PRO A 55 11.44 -7.01 -21.39
C PRO A 55 11.14 -8.26 -22.23
N PRO A 56 10.87 -8.12 -23.55
CA PRO A 56 10.50 -9.25 -24.41
C PRO A 56 11.52 -10.41 -24.37
N GLU A 57 12.80 -10.09 -24.16
CA GLU A 57 13.89 -11.06 -24.06
C GLU A 57 13.76 -11.98 -22.85
N LEU A 58 12.97 -11.59 -21.84
CA LEU A 58 12.74 -12.36 -20.63
C LEU A 58 11.46 -13.23 -20.71
N ASP A 59 10.63 -13.07 -21.73
CA ASP A 59 9.42 -13.90 -21.91
C ASP A 59 9.76 -15.39 -22.02
N ASP A 60 10.85 -15.72 -22.71
CA ASP A 60 11.35 -17.09 -22.87
C ASP A 60 11.99 -17.65 -21.59
N VAL A 61 12.45 -16.78 -20.71
CA VAL A 61 13.05 -17.18 -19.41
C VAL A 61 11.98 -17.57 -18.41
N GLN A 62 10.77 -17.05 -18.58
CA GLN A 62 9.68 -17.33 -17.67
C GLN A 62 9.16 -18.77 -17.83
N ALA A 63 9.32 -19.56 -16.77
CA ALA A 63 8.79 -20.93 -16.75
C ALA A 63 7.26 -20.94 -16.89
N LYS A 64 6.73 -21.96 -17.56
CA LYS A 64 5.26 -22.15 -17.67
C LYS A 64 4.63 -22.15 -16.27
N PRO A 65 3.54 -21.40 -16.07
CA PRO A 65 2.83 -21.36 -14.79
C PRO A 65 2.45 -22.77 -14.33
N ARG A 66 2.75 -23.09 -13.09
CA ARG A 66 2.45 -24.39 -12.48
C ARG A 66 1.32 -24.23 -11.47
N HIS A 67 0.53 -25.28 -11.30
CA HIS A 67 -0.46 -25.31 -10.22
C HIS A 67 0.24 -25.32 -8.85
N GLY A 68 -0.29 -24.60 -7.88
CA GLY A 68 0.25 -24.46 -6.53
C GLY A 68 0.41 -25.78 -5.78
N GLU A 69 -0.47 -26.74 -6.05
CA GLU A 69 -0.41 -28.09 -5.48
C GLU A 69 -0.03 -29.14 -6.51
N THR A 70 0.67 -30.18 -6.05
CA THR A 70 0.97 -31.37 -6.89
C THR A 70 -0.30 -32.15 -7.21
N VAL A 71 -0.29 -32.89 -8.33
CA VAL A 71 -1.43 -33.74 -8.76
C VAL A 71 -1.77 -34.76 -7.66
N ALA A 72 -0.77 -35.37 -7.04
CA ALA A 72 -0.97 -36.34 -5.95
C ALA A 72 -1.68 -35.74 -4.73
N ARG A 73 -1.34 -34.50 -4.33
CA ARG A 73 -2.02 -33.80 -3.24
C ARG A 73 -3.46 -33.48 -3.59
N ARG A 74 -3.73 -33.05 -4.82
CA ARG A 74 -5.09 -32.76 -5.29
C ARG A 74 -5.97 -34.01 -5.28
N ALA A 75 -5.44 -35.13 -5.81
CA ALA A 75 -6.15 -36.41 -5.82
C ALA A 75 -6.43 -36.93 -4.39
N GLY A 76 -5.43 -36.90 -3.50
CA GLY A 76 -5.61 -37.30 -2.10
C GLY A 76 -6.62 -36.45 -1.33
N ARG A 77 -6.72 -35.16 -1.67
CA ARG A 77 -7.71 -34.26 -1.05
C ARG A 77 -9.12 -34.52 -1.60
N ALA A 78 -9.26 -34.75 -2.92
CA ALA A 78 -10.54 -35.10 -3.51
C ALA A 78 -11.13 -36.36 -2.84
N LEU A 79 -10.30 -37.38 -2.61
CA LEU A 79 -10.67 -38.58 -1.86
C LEU A 79 -11.07 -38.27 -0.41
N ARG A 80 -10.31 -37.41 0.30
CA ARG A 80 -10.66 -37.02 1.68
C ARG A 80 -12.00 -36.26 1.77
N ARG A 81 -12.32 -35.40 0.79
CA ARG A 81 -13.60 -34.68 0.78
C ARG A 81 -14.81 -35.60 0.69
N VAL A 82 -14.68 -36.72 0.00
CA VAL A 82 -15.75 -37.72 -0.09
C VAL A 82 -16.04 -38.37 1.27
N PHE A 83 -15.05 -38.42 2.16
CA PHE A 83 -15.14 -39.09 3.48
C PHE A 83 -15.16 -38.15 4.67
N ALA A 84 -15.08 -36.83 4.49
CA ALA A 84 -14.96 -35.88 5.60
C ALA A 84 -16.26 -35.12 5.86
N SER A 85 -16.71 -35.19 7.11
CA SER A 85 -17.83 -34.42 7.66
C SER A 85 -17.57 -32.91 7.84
N SER A 86 -16.48 -32.38 7.26
CA SER A 86 -16.03 -30.99 7.52
C SER A 86 -16.48 -29.97 6.47
N ALA A 87 -17.27 -30.35 5.48
CA ALA A 87 -17.73 -29.44 4.42
C ALA A 87 -18.54 -28.23 4.97
N ALA A 88 -19.30 -28.45 6.02
CA ALA A 88 -20.06 -27.37 6.66
C ALA A 88 -19.16 -26.33 7.33
N ALA A 89 -18.15 -26.76 8.09
CA ALA A 89 -17.20 -25.87 8.76
C ALA A 89 -16.32 -25.08 7.77
N GLU A 90 -15.93 -25.71 6.64
CA GLU A 90 -15.19 -25.07 5.56
C GLU A 90 -16.05 -24.01 4.87
N THR A 91 -17.32 -24.31 4.55
CA THR A 91 -18.27 -23.37 3.97
C THR A 91 -18.52 -22.18 4.89
N GLU A 92 -18.69 -22.46 6.20
CA GLU A 92 -18.88 -21.40 7.20
C GLU A 92 -17.66 -20.48 7.30
N ALA A 93 -16.43 -21.03 7.27
CA ALA A 93 -15.21 -20.25 7.31
C ALA A 93 -15.06 -19.34 6.07
N VAL A 94 -15.38 -19.86 4.87
CA VAL A 94 -15.37 -19.09 3.62
C VAL A 94 -16.43 -17.98 3.66
N THR A 95 -17.64 -18.30 4.10
CA THR A 95 -18.74 -17.33 4.22
C THR A 95 -18.39 -16.22 5.20
N ARG A 96 -17.82 -16.57 6.35
CA ARG A 96 -17.37 -15.59 7.36
C ARG A 96 -16.26 -14.68 6.80
N ALA A 97 -15.29 -15.24 6.08
CA ALA A 97 -14.24 -14.46 5.42
C ALA A 97 -14.82 -13.52 4.36
N ALA A 98 -15.73 -14.00 3.51
CA ALA A 98 -16.39 -13.19 2.50
C ALA A 98 -17.17 -12.02 3.14
N HIS A 99 -17.92 -12.28 4.22
CA HIS A 99 -18.66 -11.25 4.95
C HIS A 99 -17.72 -10.19 5.55
N ALA A 100 -16.62 -10.60 6.17
CA ALA A 100 -15.61 -9.69 6.70
C ALA A 100 -14.96 -8.82 5.62
N ILE A 101 -14.65 -9.40 4.45
CA ILE A 101 -14.10 -8.67 3.30
C ILE A 101 -15.10 -7.64 2.74
N GLN A 102 -16.38 -7.98 2.73
CA GLN A 102 -17.45 -7.15 2.17
C GLN A 102 -17.99 -6.09 3.13
N GLN A 103 -17.40 -5.94 4.33
CA GLN A 103 -17.83 -4.91 5.27
C GLN A 103 -17.91 -3.53 4.61
N PRO A 104 -19.00 -2.78 4.84
CA PRO A 104 -19.15 -1.45 4.28
C PRO A 104 -18.11 -0.48 4.86
N VAL A 105 -17.55 0.35 4.01
CA VAL A 105 -16.61 1.40 4.40
C VAL A 105 -17.17 2.76 4.02
N THR A 106 -17.19 3.70 4.95
CA THR A 106 -17.66 5.08 4.72
C THR A 106 -16.60 5.98 4.11
N THR A 107 -15.35 5.61 4.27
CA THR A 107 -14.16 6.30 3.70
C THR A 107 -13.17 5.26 3.23
N GLY A 108 -12.43 5.55 2.16
CA GLY A 108 -11.43 4.64 1.62
C GLY A 108 -10.45 4.12 2.67
N ARG A 109 -10.23 2.81 2.70
CA ARG A 109 -9.28 2.11 3.56
C ARG A 109 -7.99 1.87 2.80
N GLN A 110 -6.90 2.41 3.33
CA GLN A 110 -5.55 2.23 2.79
C GLN A 110 -4.80 1.20 3.64
N LEU A 111 -4.21 0.21 3.00
CA LEU A 111 -3.60 -0.97 3.60
C LEU A 111 -2.14 -1.02 3.13
N ALA A 112 -1.18 -0.77 4.03
CA ALA A 112 0.24 -0.81 3.67
C ALA A 112 0.78 -2.23 3.78
N VAL A 113 1.48 -2.70 2.76
CA VAL A 113 2.21 -3.98 2.75
C VAL A 113 3.70 -3.69 2.67
N SER A 114 4.47 -4.10 3.65
CA SER A 114 5.92 -3.89 3.70
C SER A 114 6.65 -5.09 4.32
N SER A 115 7.96 -5.05 4.31
CA SER A 115 8.84 -6.04 4.96
C SER A 115 10.14 -5.37 5.36
N ILE A 116 10.91 -6.03 6.25
CA ILE A 116 12.27 -5.61 6.61
C ILE A 116 13.32 -6.29 5.71
N ARG A 117 12.93 -7.28 4.92
CA ARG A 117 13.85 -8.04 4.05
C ARG A 117 13.37 -8.04 2.60
N GLY A 118 14.30 -7.82 1.68
CA GLY A 118 14.09 -8.10 0.25
C GLY A 118 13.74 -9.57 0.03
N GLY A 119 12.92 -9.86 -0.98
CA GLY A 119 12.53 -11.24 -1.28
C GLY A 119 11.54 -11.90 -0.32
N ALA A 120 11.04 -11.18 0.70
CA ALA A 120 10.05 -11.68 1.65
C ALA A 120 8.68 -12.02 1.03
N GLY A 121 8.41 -11.52 -0.18
CA GLY A 121 7.14 -11.73 -0.89
C GLY A 121 6.13 -10.58 -0.73
N LYS A 122 6.57 -9.36 -0.45
CA LYS A 122 5.71 -8.15 -0.33
C LYS A 122 4.73 -8.02 -1.49
N SER A 123 5.25 -7.85 -2.71
CA SER A 123 4.43 -7.66 -3.92
C SER A 123 3.53 -8.86 -4.22
N THR A 124 3.94 -10.08 -3.84
CA THR A 124 3.08 -11.28 -3.93
C THR A 124 1.90 -11.19 -2.97
N VAL A 125 2.14 -10.79 -1.71
CA VAL A 125 1.08 -10.62 -0.71
C VAL A 125 0.18 -9.43 -1.06
N ALA A 126 0.75 -8.32 -1.55
CA ALA A 126 -0.01 -7.17 -2.04
C ALA A 126 -0.92 -7.56 -3.22
N ALA A 127 -0.41 -8.31 -4.19
CA ALA A 127 -1.20 -8.83 -5.31
C ALA A 127 -2.30 -9.78 -4.85
N LEU A 128 -2.01 -10.73 -3.92
CA LEU A 128 -3.02 -11.62 -3.36
C LEU A 128 -4.15 -10.85 -2.67
N LEU A 129 -3.83 -9.83 -1.87
CA LEU A 129 -4.82 -8.97 -1.22
C LEU A 129 -5.65 -8.20 -2.26
N ALA A 130 -4.98 -7.55 -3.24
CA ALA A 130 -5.67 -6.77 -4.27
C ALA A 130 -6.62 -7.64 -5.09
N LEU A 131 -6.18 -8.83 -5.56
CA LEU A 131 -7.00 -9.79 -6.29
C LEU A 131 -8.16 -10.33 -5.45
N THR A 132 -7.91 -10.61 -4.17
CA THR A 132 -8.96 -11.08 -3.25
C THR A 132 -10.00 -10.00 -3.02
N TYR A 133 -9.60 -8.75 -2.76
CA TYR A 133 -10.56 -7.66 -2.60
C TYR A 133 -11.33 -7.39 -3.89
N ALA A 134 -10.68 -7.35 -5.05
CA ALA A 134 -11.35 -7.17 -6.33
C ALA A 134 -12.35 -8.29 -6.65
N HIS A 135 -12.10 -9.53 -6.17
CA HIS A 135 -13.02 -10.65 -6.33
C HIS A 135 -14.27 -10.57 -5.43
N TYR A 136 -14.09 -10.14 -4.17
CA TYR A 136 -15.18 -10.18 -3.19
C TYR A 136 -15.94 -8.87 -3.05
N ARG A 137 -15.34 -7.71 -3.38
CA ARG A 137 -15.95 -6.39 -3.20
C ARG A 137 -16.57 -5.89 -4.50
N ALA A 138 -17.74 -5.28 -4.40
CA ALA A 138 -18.41 -4.62 -5.52
C ALA A 138 -17.95 -3.16 -5.70
N ASP A 139 -17.35 -2.56 -4.68
CA ASP A 139 -16.83 -1.20 -4.72
C ASP A 139 -15.38 -1.15 -5.27
N PRO A 140 -14.94 0.02 -5.79
CA PRO A 140 -13.64 0.12 -6.47
C PRO A 140 -12.45 -0.25 -5.55
N VAL A 141 -11.56 -1.13 -6.07
CA VAL A 141 -10.31 -1.55 -5.42
C VAL A 141 -9.12 -1.01 -6.20
N LEU A 142 -8.16 -0.44 -5.48
CA LEU A 142 -6.91 0.06 -6.04
C LEU A 142 -5.71 -0.69 -5.45
N ALA A 143 -4.76 -1.03 -6.30
CA ALA A 143 -3.42 -1.42 -5.92
C ALA A 143 -2.46 -0.28 -6.27
N VAL A 144 -1.55 0.08 -5.38
CA VAL A 144 -0.53 1.12 -5.60
C VAL A 144 0.84 0.51 -5.38
N GLU A 145 1.70 0.64 -6.38
CA GLU A 145 3.11 0.30 -6.24
C GLU A 145 3.88 1.50 -5.71
N ALA A 146 4.32 1.41 -4.46
CA ALA A 146 5.15 2.41 -3.81
C ALA A 146 6.59 1.91 -3.61
N ASP A 147 7.04 1.01 -4.49
CA ASP A 147 8.43 0.55 -4.67
C ASP A 147 8.81 0.78 -6.15
N PRO A 148 9.07 2.04 -6.57
CA PRO A 148 9.17 2.38 -7.98
C PRO A 148 10.42 1.82 -8.67
N ALA A 149 11.46 1.48 -7.91
CA ALA A 149 12.72 1.00 -8.49
C ALA A 149 12.76 -0.52 -8.67
N LEU A 150 12.24 -1.28 -7.71
CA LEU A 150 12.37 -2.74 -7.64
C LEU A 150 11.03 -3.46 -7.43
N GLY A 151 9.91 -2.72 -7.43
CA GLY A 151 8.58 -3.28 -7.31
C GLY A 151 8.25 -4.24 -8.45
N THR A 152 7.45 -5.24 -8.13
CA THR A 152 7.02 -6.25 -9.10
C THR A 152 5.50 -6.39 -9.13
N LEU A 153 4.78 -5.44 -8.52
CA LEU A 153 3.33 -5.50 -8.38
C LEU A 153 2.61 -5.53 -9.74
N PRO A 154 2.98 -4.72 -10.76
CA PRO A 154 2.37 -4.79 -12.08
C PRO A 154 2.50 -6.18 -12.70
N HIS A 155 3.69 -6.77 -12.64
CA HIS A 155 3.93 -8.12 -13.15
C HIS A 155 3.13 -9.18 -12.37
N ARG A 156 3.04 -9.05 -11.04
CA ARG A 156 2.25 -9.96 -10.20
C ARG A 156 0.75 -9.87 -10.47
N LEU A 157 0.24 -8.70 -10.85
CA LEU A 157 -1.16 -8.48 -11.25
C LEU A 157 -1.44 -8.82 -12.72
N GLY A 158 -0.42 -9.24 -13.48
CA GLY A 158 -0.55 -9.66 -14.87
C GLY A 158 -0.67 -8.49 -15.86
N VAL A 159 -0.29 -7.31 -15.44
CA VAL A 159 -0.23 -6.13 -16.31
C VAL A 159 0.99 -6.26 -17.23
N ARG A 160 0.80 -5.98 -18.52
CA ARG A 160 1.84 -6.17 -19.53
C ARG A 160 2.63 -4.91 -19.83
N GLU A 161 1.98 -3.76 -19.76
CA GLU A 161 2.57 -2.47 -20.11
C GLU A 161 2.21 -1.42 -19.07
N VAL A 162 3.13 -0.51 -18.82
CA VAL A 162 2.96 0.63 -17.93
C VAL A 162 3.12 1.91 -18.75
N ARG A 163 2.21 2.85 -18.59
CA ARG A 163 2.24 4.15 -19.26
C ARG A 163 2.36 5.30 -18.28
N TRP A 164 1.50 5.36 -17.29
CA TRP A 164 1.46 6.40 -16.27
C TRP A 164 2.00 5.86 -14.95
N SER A 165 2.68 6.70 -14.19
CA SER A 165 3.21 6.37 -12.86
C SER A 165 2.55 7.22 -11.79
N GLY A 166 2.82 6.89 -10.51
CA GLY A 166 2.39 7.70 -9.38
C GLY A 166 2.94 9.13 -9.43
N THR A 167 4.16 9.31 -9.93
CA THR A 167 4.77 10.65 -10.10
C THR A 167 4.06 11.46 -11.18
N ASP A 168 3.69 10.84 -12.30
CA ASP A 168 2.92 11.51 -13.35
C ASP A 168 1.54 11.92 -12.83
N LEU A 169 0.85 11.00 -12.13
CA LEU A 169 -0.47 11.27 -11.57
C LEU A 169 -0.43 12.41 -10.56
N ALA A 170 0.61 12.52 -9.73
CA ALA A 170 0.73 13.60 -8.75
C ALA A 170 0.76 14.99 -9.37
N GLN A 171 1.23 15.11 -10.62
CA GLN A 171 1.30 16.39 -11.35
C GLN A 171 -0.03 16.82 -11.97
N ILE A 172 -0.93 15.86 -12.20
CA ILE A 172 -2.20 16.10 -12.90
C ILE A 172 -3.42 15.95 -12.01
N VAL A 173 -3.30 15.27 -10.86
CA VAL A 173 -4.45 15.02 -9.98
C VAL A 173 -4.99 16.31 -9.40
N ASP A 174 -6.30 16.53 -9.62
CA ASP A 174 -7.04 17.68 -9.14
C ASP A 174 -8.22 17.25 -8.24
N PRO A 175 -8.55 18.03 -7.20
CA PRO A 175 -9.68 17.75 -6.32
C PRO A 175 -11.03 17.60 -7.00
N SER A 176 -11.23 18.15 -8.19
CA SER A 176 -12.48 18.06 -8.95
C SER A 176 -12.61 16.82 -9.83
N MET A 177 -11.50 16.08 -10.06
CA MET A 177 -11.50 14.87 -10.88
C MET A 177 -12.51 13.84 -10.40
N LEU A 178 -13.22 13.24 -11.33
CA LEU A 178 -14.08 12.10 -11.10
C LEU A 178 -13.28 10.78 -11.19
N ILE A 179 -13.84 9.70 -10.70
CA ILE A 179 -13.21 8.37 -10.82
C ILE A 179 -12.99 7.98 -12.28
N THR A 180 -13.88 8.38 -13.18
CA THR A 180 -13.78 8.16 -14.63
C THR A 180 -12.55 8.82 -15.24
N ASP A 181 -12.18 10.01 -14.76
CA ASP A 181 -11.01 10.74 -15.22
C ASP A 181 -9.73 10.05 -14.72
N LEU A 182 -9.73 9.62 -13.46
CA LEU A 182 -8.61 8.92 -12.84
C LEU A 182 -8.34 7.57 -13.48
N THR A 183 -9.38 6.81 -13.87
CA THR A 183 -9.20 5.48 -14.48
C THR A 183 -8.48 5.55 -15.82
N GLY A 184 -8.45 6.71 -16.50
CA GLY A 184 -7.62 6.94 -17.68
C GLY A 184 -6.10 6.87 -17.42
N TYR A 185 -5.68 7.04 -16.18
CA TYR A 185 -4.28 6.98 -15.74
C TYR A 185 -3.92 5.69 -14.99
N LEU A 186 -4.91 4.84 -14.72
CA LEU A 186 -4.76 3.58 -14.00
C LEU A 186 -4.83 2.39 -14.96
N LEU A 187 -4.27 1.28 -14.55
CA LEU A 187 -4.26 0.05 -15.32
C LEU A 187 -5.24 -0.95 -14.71
N PRO A 188 -6.15 -1.54 -15.50
CA PRO A 188 -7.04 -2.58 -14.99
C PRO A 188 -6.27 -3.87 -14.71
N PHE A 189 -6.66 -4.60 -13.67
CA PHE A 189 -6.21 -5.96 -13.42
C PHE A 189 -7.39 -6.93 -13.24
N THR A 190 -7.10 -8.22 -13.27
CA THR A 190 -8.09 -9.29 -13.17
C THR A 190 -8.99 -9.13 -11.93
N GLY A 191 -10.30 -9.24 -12.12
CA GLY A 191 -11.29 -9.09 -11.04
C GLY A 191 -11.91 -7.71 -10.96
N GLY A 192 -11.54 -6.76 -11.85
CA GLY A 192 -12.14 -5.41 -11.91
C GLY A 192 -11.46 -4.38 -11.01
N GLY A 193 -10.27 -4.66 -10.52
CA GLY A 193 -9.47 -3.69 -9.76
C GLY A 193 -8.59 -2.83 -10.66
N TRP A 194 -8.02 -1.78 -10.08
CA TRP A 194 -7.16 -0.80 -10.71
C TRP A 194 -5.76 -0.78 -10.09
N LEU A 195 -4.75 -0.57 -10.91
CA LEU A 195 -3.35 -0.46 -10.51
C LEU A 195 -2.80 0.92 -10.85
N LEU A 196 -2.14 1.56 -9.88
CA LEU A 196 -1.25 2.68 -10.09
C LEU A 196 0.19 2.18 -9.98
N PRO A 197 0.95 2.13 -11.08
CA PRO A 197 2.36 1.73 -11.06
C PRO A 197 3.24 2.77 -10.37
N GLY A 198 4.34 2.32 -9.78
CA GLY A 198 5.34 3.21 -9.17
C GLY A 198 6.20 3.95 -10.19
N SER A 199 6.58 3.23 -11.27
CA SER A 199 7.36 3.77 -12.38
C SER A 199 7.19 2.95 -13.64
N GLN A 200 7.89 3.34 -14.71
CA GLN A 200 8.01 2.56 -15.94
C GLN A 200 9.19 1.55 -15.91
N GLY A 201 9.61 1.09 -14.72
CA GLY A 201 10.70 0.11 -14.58
C GLY A 201 12.11 0.72 -14.52
N SER A 202 12.23 2.00 -14.24
CA SER A 202 13.54 2.66 -14.09
C SER A 202 14.15 2.40 -12.71
N ILE A 203 15.36 1.82 -12.66
CA ILE A 203 16.12 1.59 -11.41
C ILE A 203 16.41 2.90 -10.66
N GLY A 204 16.48 4.04 -11.35
CA GLY A 204 16.65 5.35 -10.74
C GLY A 204 15.34 6.00 -10.24
N ALA A 205 14.20 5.36 -10.47
CA ALA A 205 12.91 5.91 -10.06
C ALA A 205 12.83 6.02 -8.54
N ARG A 206 12.28 7.13 -8.07
CA ARG A 206 12.04 7.40 -6.66
C ARG A 206 10.64 7.95 -6.48
N LEU A 207 10.01 7.52 -5.42
CA LEU A 207 8.77 8.10 -4.95
C LEU A 207 9.10 8.94 -3.71
N ASP A 208 9.05 10.25 -3.85
CA ASP A 208 9.23 11.15 -2.71
C ASP A 208 7.96 11.18 -1.84
N LEU A 209 8.12 11.66 -0.62
CA LEU A 209 7.07 11.63 0.39
C LEU A 209 5.89 12.55 0.05
N ASP A 210 6.14 13.68 -0.60
CA ASP A 210 5.10 14.64 -0.94
C ASP A 210 4.26 14.13 -2.11
N THR A 211 4.90 13.57 -3.15
CA THR A 211 4.23 12.83 -4.23
C THR A 211 3.35 11.71 -3.67
N TYR A 212 3.89 10.89 -2.77
CA TYR A 212 3.11 9.82 -2.11
C TYR A 212 1.89 10.38 -1.37
N ARG A 213 2.03 11.44 -0.60
CA ARG A 213 0.93 12.06 0.16
C ARG A 213 -0.15 12.64 -0.74
N ILE A 214 0.24 13.36 -1.80
CA ILE A 214 -0.68 13.93 -2.79
C ILE A 214 -1.52 12.83 -3.41
N VAL A 215 -0.87 11.79 -3.95
CA VAL A 215 -1.54 10.66 -4.60
C VAL A 215 -2.48 9.95 -3.62
N MET A 216 -1.97 9.54 -2.45
CA MET A 216 -2.77 8.77 -1.49
C MET A 216 -3.96 9.56 -0.94
N THR A 217 -3.82 10.87 -0.73
CA THR A 217 -4.92 11.74 -0.28
C THR A 217 -5.98 11.89 -1.36
N SER A 218 -5.57 12.10 -2.59
CA SER A 218 -6.48 12.30 -3.73
C SER A 218 -7.25 11.01 -4.07
N LEU A 219 -6.60 9.86 -4.06
CA LEU A 219 -7.22 8.58 -4.43
C LEU A 219 -8.16 8.03 -3.35
N ARG A 220 -7.95 8.39 -2.08
CA ARG A 220 -8.72 7.87 -0.93
C ARG A 220 -10.23 8.05 -1.04
N ARG A 221 -10.71 9.08 -1.72
CA ARG A 221 -12.15 9.36 -1.88
C ARG A 221 -12.80 8.55 -2.99
N HIS A 222 -12.00 8.01 -3.91
CA HIS A 222 -12.48 7.30 -5.11
C HIS A 222 -12.47 5.78 -4.95
N PHE A 223 -11.62 5.26 -4.07
CA PHE A 223 -11.42 3.82 -3.87
C PHE A 223 -11.78 3.42 -2.46
N ALA A 224 -12.69 2.46 -2.34
CA ALA A 224 -13.10 1.91 -1.05
C ALA A 224 -11.97 1.17 -0.34
N THR A 225 -11.11 0.52 -1.12
CA THR A 225 -9.95 -0.22 -0.60
C THR A 225 -8.74 0.05 -1.47
N THR A 226 -7.63 0.45 -0.85
CA THR A 226 -6.34 0.65 -1.53
C THR A 226 -5.27 -0.22 -0.86
N VAL A 227 -4.65 -1.11 -1.62
CA VAL A 227 -3.50 -1.91 -1.20
C VAL A 227 -2.23 -1.24 -1.68
N VAL A 228 -1.33 -0.86 -0.78
CA VAL A 228 -0.07 -0.17 -1.08
C VAL A 228 1.09 -1.14 -0.92
N ASP A 229 1.73 -1.52 -2.00
CA ASP A 229 2.98 -2.32 -2.01
C ASP A 229 4.16 -1.38 -1.79
N CYS A 230 4.67 -1.33 -0.57
CA CYS A 230 5.71 -0.40 -0.16
C CYS A 230 7.11 -0.97 -0.41
N GLU A 231 8.10 -0.10 -0.50
CA GLU A 231 9.52 -0.49 -0.43
C GLU A 231 9.83 -1.29 0.84
N THR A 232 10.97 -1.97 0.80
CA THR A 232 11.51 -2.63 2.00
C THR A 232 11.95 -1.58 3.03
N LEU A 233 11.61 -1.82 4.31
CA LEU A 233 12.08 -0.97 5.40
C LEU A 233 13.63 -0.94 5.45
N PRO A 234 14.24 0.20 5.78
CA PRO A 234 13.66 1.38 6.44
C PRO A 234 13.26 2.55 5.52
N ALA A 235 12.90 2.33 4.25
CA ALA A 235 12.51 3.39 3.34
C ALA A 235 11.47 4.35 3.93
N GLU A 236 11.59 5.65 3.61
CA GLU A 236 10.79 6.71 4.27
C GLU A 236 9.30 6.60 3.93
N VAL A 237 8.99 6.37 2.65
CA VAL A 237 7.60 6.15 2.20
C VAL A 237 6.99 4.94 2.89
N ALA A 238 7.74 3.82 3.00
CA ALA A 238 7.28 2.61 3.69
C ALA A 238 6.98 2.87 5.16
N ARG A 239 7.85 3.60 5.88
CA ARG A 239 7.62 3.99 7.27
C ARG A 239 6.39 4.87 7.42
N THR A 240 6.24 5.85 6.53
CA THR A 240 5.08 6.75 6.53
C THR A 240 3.79 5.97 6.25
N ALA A 241 3.78 5.08 5.25
CA ALA A 241 2.64 4.23 4.94
C ALA A 241 2.23 3.36 6.15
N LEU A 242 3.19 2.73 6.85
CA LEU A 242 2.91 1.93 8.03
C LEU A 242 2.29 2.74 9.18
N VAL A 243 2.57 4.03 9.28
CA VAL A 243 2.01 4.89 10.35
C VAL A 243 0.66 5.47 9.96
N THR A 244 0.45 5.83 8.70
CA THR A 244 -0.71 6.62 8.26
C THR A 244 -1.89 5.78 7.75
N THR A 245 -1.67 4.55 7.31
CA THR A 245 -2.73 3.67 6.80
C THR A 245 -3.60 3.08 7.90
N GLN A 246 -4.81 2.60 7.54
CA GLN A 246 -5.78 2.06 8.49
C GLN A 246 -5.41 0.66 8.98
N ALA A 247 -4.80 -0.17 8.13
CA ALA A 247 -4.17 -1.43 8.53
C ALA A 247 -2.82 -1.58 7.85
N ARG A 248 -1.96 -2.39 8.43
CA ARG A 248 -0.60 -2.64 7.98
C ARG A 248 -0.27 -4.12 7.99
N VAL A 249 0.37 -4.56 6.92
CA VAL A 249 0.77 -5.94 6.71
C VAL A 249 2.29 -6.00 6.66
N LEU A 250 2.88 -6.74 7.58
CA LEU A 250 4.31 -7.00 7.61
C LEU A 250 4.57 -8.40 7.08
N VAL A 251 5.17 -8.50 5.90
CA VAL A 251 5.51 -9.78 5.28
C VAL A 251 6.90 -10.21 5.76
N THR A 252 6.98 -11.38 6.36
CA THR A 252 8.23 -11.96 6.84
C THR A 252 8.41 -13.38 6.32
N PRO A 253 9.61 -13.75 5.86
CA PRO A 253 9.91 -15.16 5.59
C PRO A 253 9.71 -15.99 6.87
N ALA A 254 9.17 -17.19 6.74
CA ALA A 254 9.00 -18.13 7.86
C ALA A 254 10.35 -18.73 8.28
N THR A 255 11.28 -17.88 8.73
CA THR A 255 12.62 -18.20 9.25
C THR A 255 12.86 -17.48 10.58
N VAL A 256 13.82 -17.95 11.35
CA VAL A 256 14.18 -17.34 12.65
C VAL A 256 14.61 -15.88 12.47
N GLU A 257 15.42 -15.61 11.42
CA GLU A 257 15.91 -14.27 11.11
C GLU A 257 14.77 -13.34 10.67
N GLY A 258 13.80 -13.87 9.92
CA GLY A 258 12.59 -13.14 9.52
C GLY A 258 11.76 -12.74 10.75
N VAL A 259 11.48 -13.70 11.62
CA VAL A 259 10.74 -13.49 12.88
C VAL A 259 11.42 -12.43 13.75
N ARG A 260 12.75 -12.59 13.99
CA ARG A 260 13.54 -11.64 14.77
C ARG A 260 13.47 -10.22 14.20
N ALA A 261 13.72 -10.07 12.90
CA ALA A 261 13.73 -8.76 12.26
C ALA A 261 12.34 -8.10 12.29
N THR A 262 11.27 -8.87 12.06
CA THR A 262 9.90 -8.36 12.14
C THR A 262 9.51 -7.97 13.56
N LYS A 263 9.99 -8.69 14.58
CA LYS A 263 9.79 -8.30 15.98
C LYS A 263 10.34 -6.91 16.26
N SER A 264 11.54 -6.58 15.78
CA SER A 264 12.11 -5.23 15.92
C SER A 264 11.27 -4.16 15.22
N VAL A 265 10.65 -4.47 14.06
CA VAL A 265 9.72 -3.54 13.39
C VAL A 265 8.46 -3.31 14.25
N LEU A 266 7.89 -4.36 14.82
CA LEU A 266 6.73 -4.25 15.71
C LEU A 266 7.06 -3.42 16.97
N GLU A 267 8.22 -3.62 17.56
CA GLU A 267 8.70 -2.83 18.70
C GLU A 267 8.87 -1.34 18.34
N TRP A 268 9.48 -1.06 17.19
CA TRP A 268 9.56 0.30 16.67
C TRP A 268 8.18 0.92 16.46
N MET A 269 7.24 0.20 15.85
CA MET A 269 5.86 0.68 15.65
C MET A 269 5.18 0.98 16.99
N GLY A 270 5.32 0.09 17.97
CA GLY A 270 4.78 0.28 19.32
C GLY A 270 5.36 1.50 20.03
N GLY A 271 6.64 1.82 19.75
CA GLY A 271 7.31 3.03 20.25
C GLY A 271 6.80 4.31 19.57
N VAL A 272 6.44 4.27 18.29
CA VAL A 272 5.83 5.41 17.59
C VAL A 272 4.43 5.69 18.12
N HIS A 273 3.57 4.66 18.14
CA HIS A 273 2.22 4.77 18.71
C HIS A 273 1.65 3.38 19.03
N ARG A 274 1.20 3.15 20.25
CA ARG A 274 0.68 1.86 20.73
C ARG A 274 -0.53 1.35 19.90
N GLY A 275 -1.33 2.24 19.37
CA GLY A 275 -2.49 1.90 18.52
C GLY A 275 -2.14 1.30 17.14
N LEU A 276 -0.87 1.30 16.74
CA LEU A 276 -0.45 0.70 15.47
C LEU A 276 -0.42 -0.84 15.51
N LEU A 277 -0.09 -1.43 16.65
CA LEU A 277 0.04 -2.87 16.80
C LEU A 277 -1.30 -3.62 16.64
N PRO A 278 -2.42 -3.19 17.25
CA PRO A 278 -3.72 -3.83 17.06
C PRO A 278 -4.25 -3.79 15.62
N THR A 279 -3.71 -2.91 14.77
CA THR A 279 -4.07 -2.80 13.35
C THR A 279 -3.02 -3.42 12.43
N ALA A 280 -2.01 -4.09 13.00
CA ALA A 280 -0.97 -4.79 12.27
C ALA A 280 -1.31 -6.28 12.07
N VAL A 281 -0.98 -6.80 10.89
CA VAL A 281 -1.03 -8.21 10.53
C VAL A 281 0.34 -8.64 10.06
N VAL A 282 0.90 -9.67 10.66
CA VAL A 282 2.16 -10.29 10.22
C VAL A 282 1.83 -11.52 9.39
N VAL A 283 2.35 -11.56 8.17
CA VAL A 283 2.27 -12.71 7.28
C VAL A 283 3.56 -13.51 7.37
N LEU A 284 3.49 -14.70 7.99
CA LEU A 284 4.58 -15.68 7.96
C LEU A 284 4.55 -16.40 6.60
N ASN A 285 5.37 -15.92 5.67
CA ASN A 285 5.40 -16.42 4.30
C ASN A 285 6.35 -17.62 4.17
N HIS A 286 5.80 -18.77 3.86
CA HIS A 286 6.58 -19.98 3.57
C HIS A 286 7.07 -19.96 2.12
N THR A 287 8.33 -19.58 1.93
CA THR A 287 8.98 -19.51 0.61
C THR A 287 9.55 -20.86 0.16
N SER A 288 9.60 -21.84 1.07
CA SER A 288 10.04 -23.22 0.84
C SER A 288 8.99 -24.22 1.31
N PRO A 289 8.91 -25.41 0.67
CA PRO A 289 8.01 -26.48 1.13
C PRO A 289 8.37 -27.03 2.51
N ASP A 290 9.65 -26.93 2.89
CA ASP A 290 10.18 -27.43 4.16
C ASP A 290 10.23 -26.26 5.15
N GLY A 291 9.28 -26.25 6.09
CA GLY A 291 9.19 -25.21 7.12
C GLY A 291 10.31 -25.36 8.16
N GLY A 292 11.12 -24.31 8.32
CA GLY A 292 12.24 -24.28 9.28
C GLY A 292 11.89 -23.78 10.68
N ILE A 293 10.62 -23.38 10.96
CA ILE A 293 10.21 -22.79 12.24
C ILE A 293 8.92 -23.41 12.78
N ASP A 294 8.79 -23.38 14.11
CA ASP A 294 7.49 -23.62 14.76
C ASP A 294 6.59 -22.41 14.59
N VAL A 295 5.61 -22.52 13.68
CA VAL A 295 4.68 -21.42 13.33
C VAL A 295 3.90 -20.94 14.55
N ARG A 296 3.50 -21.83 15.48
CA ARG A 296 2.74 -21.47 16.67
C ARG A 296 3.57 -20.60 17.60
N LYS A 297 4.81 -21.03 17.91
CA LYS A 297 5.73 -20.25 18.76
C LYS A 297 6.10 -18.91 18.12
N ALA A 298 6.32 -18.89 16.81
CA ALA A 298 6.58 -17.66 16.08
C ALA A 298 5.38 -16.69 16.15
N ALA A 299 4.17 -17.23 16.02
CA ALA A 299 2.93 -16.44 16.13
C ALA A 299 2.73 -15.88 17.54
N GLU A 300 2.97 -16.68 18.59
CA GLU A 300 2.93 -16.23 19.99
C GLU A 300 3.95 -15.09 20.24
N HIS A 301 5.18 -15.26 19.74
CA HIS A 301 6.26 -14.28 19.92
C HIS A 301 5.96 -12.95 19.21
N LEU A 302 5.45 -12.97 17.97
CA LEU A 302 5.13 -11.78 17.20
C LEU A 302 3.80 -11.14 17.62
N GLY A 303 2.84 -11.94 18.05
CA GLY A 303 1.50 -11.50 18.43
C GLY A 303 1.38 -10.84 19.80
N ALA A 304 2.41 -10.92 20.65
CA ALA A 304 2.39 -10.46 22.04
C ALA A 304 1.97 -8.97 22.22
N GLY A 305 2.14 -8.13 21.20
CA GLY A 305 1.74 -6.72 21.19
C GLY A 305 0.35 -6.43 20.61
N GLY A 306 -0.44 -7.48 20.26
CA GLY A 306 -1.78 -7.34 19.68
C GLY A 306 -1.83 -7.42 18.14
N ALA A 307 -0.69 -7.58 17.46
CA ALA A 307 -0.65 -7.88 16.04
C ALA A 307 -1.24 -9.28 15.76
N ALA A 308 -2.02 -9.44 14.67
CA ALA A 308 -2.38 -10.77 14.21
C ALA A 308 -1.19 -11.41 13.48
N VAL A 309 -1.07 -12.72 13.56
CA VAL A 309 -0.03 -13.46 12.85
C VAL A 309 -0.67 -14.59 12.05
N LEU A 310 -0.53 -14.55 10.74
CA LEU A 310 -1.15 -15.50 9.82
C LEU A 310 -0.10 -16.17 8.94
N PRO A 311 -0.10 -17.52 8.85
CA PRO A 311 0.78 -18.21 7.93
C PRO A 311 0.23 -18.15 6.50
N LEU A 312 1.11 -17.86 5.54
CA LEU A 312 0.87 -18.06 4.12
C LEU A 312 1.66 -19.32 3.70
N PRO A 313 0.99 -20.41 3.33
CA PRO A 313 1.66 -21.65 3.02
C PRO A 313 2.48 -21.55 1.73
N TYR A 314 3.50 -22.42 1.61
CA TYR A 314 4.23 -22.56 0.35
C TYR A 314 3.30 -22.98 -0.79
N ASP A 315 3.38 -22.24 -1.88
CA ASP A 315 2.62 -22.47 -3.09
C ASP A 315 3.56 -22.46 -4.31
N ARG A 316 3.54 -23.55 -5.09
CA ARG A 316 4.43 -23.70 -6.25
C ARG A 316 4.15 -22.66 -7.35
N HIS A 317 2.89 -22.20 -7.48
CA HIS A 317 2.54 -21.15 -8.43
C HIS A 317 3.15 -19.82 -8.00
N LEU A 318 3.00 -19.44 -6.75
CA LEU A 318 3.57 -18.19 -6.21
C LEU A 318 5.10 -18.20 -6.25
N ALA A 319 5.72 -19.34 -5.89
CA ALA A 319 7.17 -19.52 -5.89
C ALA A 319 7.79 -19.48 -7.30
N GLY A 320 7.01 -19.85 -8.32
CA GLY A 320 7.44 -19.80 -9.72
C GLY A 320 7.56 -18.38 -10.28
N GLY A 321 7.08 -17.36 -9.57
CA GLY A 321 7.05 -15.98 -10.08
C GLY A 321 5.92 -15.73 -11.09
N GLY A 322 6.01 -14.59 -11.79
CA GLY A 322 5.03 -14.21 -12.80
C GLY A 322 3.69 -13.72 -12.23
N ALA A 323 2.70 -13.60 -13.10
CA ALA A 323 1.35 -13.17 -12.73
C ALA A 323 0.68 -14.17 -11.79
N VAL A 324 0.05 -13.66 -10.73
CA VAL A 324 -0.73 -14.46 -9.79
C VAL A 324 -2.06 -14.81 -10.44
N ARG A 325 -2.23 -16.07 -10.79
CA ARG A 325 -3.47 -16.64 -11.32
C ARG A 325 -4.20 -17.38 -10.22
N THR A 326 -5.32 -16.82 -9.76
CA THR A 326 -6.07 -17.35 -8.61
C THR A 326 -6.55 -18.77 -8.79
N GLU A 327 -6.87 -19.18 -10.04
CA GLU A 327 -7.26 -20.52 -10.42
C GLU A 327 -6.13 -21.56 -10.30
N LEU A 328 -4.88 -21.11 -10.36
CA LEU A 328 -3.70 -21.98 -10.21
C LEU A 328 -3.22 -22.11 -8.76
N LEU A 329 -3.70 -21.26 -7.86
CA LEU A 329 -3.34 -21.36 -6.44
C LEU A 329 -3.81 -22.68 -5.83
N GLY A 330 -3.01 -23.21 -4.92
CA GLY A 330 -3.42 -24.29 -4.05
C GLY A 330 -4.58 -23.86 -3.15
N GLU A 331 -5.46 -24.78 -2.79
CA GLU A 331 -6.64 -24.49 -1.97
C GLU A 331 -6.26 -23.83 -0.63
N ARG A 332 -5.26 -24.38 0.07
CA ARG A 332 -4.76 -23.79 1.32
C ARG A 332 -4.27 -22.36 1.15
N THR A 333 -3.72 -22.03 -0.02
CA THR A 333 -3.25 -20.67 -0.32
C THR A 333 -4.43 -19.75 -0.57
N ARG A 334 -5.48 -20.20 -1.29
CA ARG A 334 -6.72 -19.43 -1.47
C ARG A 334 -7.42 -19.15 -0.14
N GLU A 335 -7.54 -20.16 0.72
CA GLU A 335 -8.09 -20.00 2.07
C GLU A 335 -7.25 -19.03 2.92
N ALA A 336 -5.92 -19.15 2.86
CA ALA A 336 -5.03 -18.24 3.58
C ALA A 336 -5.15 -16.80 3.06
N ALA A 337 -5.25 -16.59 1.75
CA ALA A 337 -5.47 -15.28 1.15
C ALA A 337 -6.81 -14.67 1.57
N ALA A 338 -7.89 -15.45 1.57
CA ALA A 338 -9.20 -14.99 2.02
C ALA A 338 -9.21 -14.64 3.52
N ARG A 339 -8.61 -15.49 4.37
CA ARG A 339 -8.45 -15.20 5.81
C ARG A 339 -7.60 -13.97 6.06
N LEU A 340 -6.51 -13.81 5.30
CA LEU A 340 -5.65 -12.63 5.40
C LEU A 340 -6.42 -11.36 5.02
N ALA A 341 -7.14 -11.37 3.91
CA ALA A 341 -7.94 -10.24 3.46
C ALA A 341 -9.04 -9.88 4.48
N ALA A 342 -9.73 -10.88 5.05
CA ALA A 342 -10.70 -10.69 6.10
C ALA A 342 -10.09 -10.04 7.35
N GLU A 343 -9.00 -10.58 7.87
CA GLU A 343 -8.32 -10.05 9.06
C GLU A 343 -7.82 -8.63 8.86
N VAL A 344 -7.23 -8.33 7.68
CA VAL A 344 -6.74 -6.99 7.36
C VAL A 344 -7.91 -6.00 7.25
N MET A 345 -9.04 -6.39 6.65
CA MET A 345 -10.23 -5.54 6.56
C MET A 345 -10.85 -5.30 7.94
N ASP A 346 -11.02 -6.33 8.75
CA ASP A 346 -11.53 -6.19 10.12
C ASP A 346 -10.72 -5.18 10.92
N ARG A 347 -9.40 -5.25 10.82
CA ARG A 347 -8.50 -4.30 11.49
C ARG A 347 -8.55 -2.90 10.89
N ALA A 348 -8.75 -2.78 9.58
CA ALA A 348 -8.87 -1.50 8.90
C ALA A 348 -10.19 -0.77 9.23
N VAL A 349 -11.25 -1.52 9.52
CA VAL A 349 -12.59 -0.99 9.83
C VAL A 349 -12.78 -0.81 11.33
N SER A 350 -12.15 -1.65 12.17
CA SER A 350 -12.25 -1.54 13.62
C SER A 350 -11.80 -0.16 14.07
N ARG A 351 -12.72 0.60 14.65
CA ARG A 351 -12.36 1.83 15.38
C ARG A 351 -11.49 1.40 16.55
N GLY A 352 -10.35 2.09 16.75
CA GLY A 352 -9.48 1.85 17.89
C GLY A 352 -10.28 1.83 19.23
N PRO A 353 -9.71 1.37 20.34
CA PRO A 353 -10.41 1.07 21.61
C PRO A 353 -11.34 2.15 22.17
N GLY A 354 -11.32 3.38 21.62
CA GLY A 354 -12.27 4.45 21.97
C GLY A 354 -13.64 4.39 21.28
N GLY A 355 -13.88 3.48 20.32
CA GLY A 355 -15.14 3.40 19.57
C GLY A 355 -16.22 2.55 20.23
N ARG A 356 -15.86 1.58 21.05
CA ARG A 356 -16.82 0.68 21.73
C ARG A 356 -17.51 1.24 22.97
N GLN A 357 -17.00 2.35 23.55
CA GLN A 357 -17.60 2.96 24.75
C GLN A 357 -18.78 3.90 24.47
N ARG A 358 -19.07 4.25 23.22
CA ARG A 358 -20.17 5.20 22.89
C ARG A 358 -21.50 4.52 22.50
N GLU A 359 -21.51 3.23 22.22
CA GLU A 359 -22.75 2.52 21.90
C GLU A 359 -23.49 2.02 23.14
N GLY A 360 -22.77 1.68 24.21
CA GLY A 360 -23.38 1.30 25.51
C GLY A 360 -23.93 2.46 26.35
N ALA A 361 -23.71 3.71 25.95
CA ALA A 361 -24.18 4.90 26.67
C ALA A 361 -25.46 5.55 26.06
N ARG A 362 -26.06 4.94 25.03
CA ARG A 362 -27.29 5.42 24.38
C ARG A 362 -28.52 4.54 24.63
N GLU A 363 -28.36 3.45 25.36
CA GLU A 363 -29.44 2.56 25.77
C GLU A 363 -29.61 2.52 27.32
N GLY A 364 -29.28 3.61 28.00
CA GLY A 364 -29.51 3.79 29.40
C GLY A 364 -30.43 5.00 29.68
#